data_8805b2cfae3001f44151d2271cb0090b
#
_entry.id   8805b2cfae3001f44151d2271cb0090b
#
_cell.length_a   1.000
_cell.length_b   1.000
_cell.length_c   1.000
_cell.angle_alpha   90.00
_cell.angle_beta   90.00
_cell.angle_gamma   90.00
#
_symmetry.space_group_name_H-M   'P 1'
#
loop_
_entity.id
_entity.type
_entity.pdbx_description
1 polymer ?
#
loop_
_entity_poly.entity_id
_entity_poly.type
_entity_poly.pdbx_seq_one_letter_code
_entity_poly.pdbx_strand_id
1 'polypeptide(L)'
;LAYLEMAAGDRSRKNFLEIMNRPNRYVSREALKNSQINFVQLREYYKDKDWMCDRITTLETHLKILGTLSPFAAINFIRKGMGFEEYLREYAQYRKIKPEELLETLDRIHESAKGMKSLAQWQAYIVEYTKRLNEQAKKQQDKKEGVTISTLHAVKGLEYDIVYILNVNEGSIPYRKAVLA
;
A
#
# COMPACT_ATOMS: atom_id res chain seq x y z
N LEU A 1 0.45 -6.12 -0.11
CA LEU A 1 1.05 -7.40 -0.53
C LEU A 1 1.47 -8.23 0.67
N ALA A 2 2.34 -7.74 1.59
CA ALA A 2 2.88 -8.51 2.71
C ALA A 2 1.82 -9.24 3.57
N TYR A 3 0.66 -8.65 3.82
CA TYR A 3 -0.46 -9.32 4.48
C TYR A 3 -0.92 -10.58 3.75
N LEU A 4 -1.04 -10.49 2.44
CA LEU A 4 -1.54 -11.59 1.60
C LEU A 4 -0.47 -12.68 1.42
N GLU A 5 0.78 -12.30 1.33
CA GLU A 5 1.91 -13.26 1.30
C GLU A 5 1.99 -14.04 2.62
N MET A 6 1.86 -13.35 3.76
CA MET A 6 1.80 -14.02 5.06
C MET A 6 0.55 -14.91 5.23
N ALA A 7 -0.60 -14.49 4.68
CA ALA A 7 -1.81 -15.30 4.65
C ALA A 7 -1.64 -16.56 3.78
N ALA A 8 -0.85 -16.48 2.70
CA ALA A 8 -0.49 -17.59 1.84
C ALA A 8 0.57 -18.54 2.45
N GLY A 9 1.04 -18.25 3.66
CA GLY A 9 1.97 -19.14 4.39
C GLY A 9 3.40 -18.62 4.52
N ASP A 10 3.73 -17.48 3.93
CA ASP A 10 5.03 -16.85 4.18
C ASP A 10 5.17 -16.50 5.67
N ARG A 11 6.31 -16.83 6.24
CA ARG A 11 6.64 -16.54 7.63
C ARG A 11 7.92 -15.72 7.74
N SER A 12 8.35 -15.09 6.63
CA SER A 12 9.57 -14.29 6.62
C SER A 12 9.47 -13.10 7.57
N ARG A 13 10.57 -12.86 8.29
CA ARG A 13 10.71 -11.66 9.14
C ARG A 13 10.52 -10.38 8.33
N LYS A 14 10.93 -10.37 7.06
CA LYS A 14 10.76 -9.23 6.14
C LYS A 14 9.30 -8.83 6.03
N ASN A 15 8.43 -9.75 5.61
CA ASN A 15 7.00 -9.48 5.43
C ASN A 15 6.28 -9.18 6.74
N PHE A 16 6.69 -9.83 7.83
CA PHE A 16 6.12 -9.53 9.13
C PHE A 16 6.44 -8.11 9.61
N LEU A 17 7.66 -7.62 9.41
CA LEU A 17 8.03 -6.24 9.73
C LEU A 17 7.16 -5.19 9.00
N GLU A 18 6.68 -5.52 7.79
CA GLU A 18 5.80 -4.64 7.04
C GLU A 18 4.39 -4.53 7.65
N ILE A 19 3.91 -5.58 8.32
CA ILE A 19 2.53 -5.65 8.82
C ILE A 19 2.39 -5.58 10.34
N MET A 20 3.42 -5.93 11.11
CA MET A 20 3.30 -6.15 12.56
C MET A 20 2.66 -4.98 13.32
N ASN A 21 2.92 -3.75 12.89
CA ASN A 21 2.41 -2.51 13.47
C ASN A 21 1.67 -1.61 12.46
N ARG A 22 1.03 -2.20 11.48
CA ARG A 22 0.19 -1.49 10.50
C ARG A 22 -1.13 -2.23 10.27
N PRO A 23 -2.19 -2.03 11.06
CA PRO A 23 -2.36 -1.10 12.20
C PRO A 23 -1.45 -1.38 13.38
N ASN A 24 -1.34 -0.37 14.26
CA ASN A 24 -0.44 -0.45 15.40
C ASN A 24 -0.82 -1.56 16.40
N ARG A 25 0.13 -2.48 16.66
CA ARG A 25 -0.02 -3.59 17.61
C ARG A 25 1.04 -3.59 18.71
N TYR A 26 1.97 -2.63 18.65
CA TYR A 26 3.06 -2.47 19.63
C TYR A 26 4.03 -3.66 19.69
N VAL A 27 4.16 -4.41 18.61
CA VAL A 27 5.14 -5.50 18.53
C VAL A 27 6.55 -4.90 18.41
N SER A 28 7.45 -5.25 19.35
CA SER A 28 8.84 -4.82 19.31
C SER A 28 9.63 -5.64 18.28
N ARG A 29 10.61 -5.01 17.62
CA ARG A 29 11.58 -5.70 16.76
C ARG A 29 12.47 -6.68 17.53
N GLU A 30 12.68 -6.45 18.80
CA GLU A 30 13.47 -7.33 19.70
C GLU A 30 12.81 -8.70 19.90
N ALA A 31 11.48 -8.78 19.79
CA ALA A 31 10.75 -10.05 19.82
C ALA A 31 11.01 -10.93 18.58
N LEU A 32 11.62 -10.37 17.52
CA LEU A 32 11.82 -11.00 16.22
C LEU A 32 13.29 -11.40 16.03
N LYS A 33 13.76 -12.37 16.81
CA LYS A 33 15.17 -12.84 16.76
C LYS A 33 15.47 -13.68 15.53
N ASN A 34 14.49 -14.45 15.04
CA ASN A 34 14.65 -15.40 13.96
C ASN A 34 14.28 -14.81 12.59
N SER A 35 14.82 -15.37 11.53
CA SER A 35 14.47 -15.04 10.14
C SER A 35 13.04 -15.45 9.77
N GLN A 36 12.48 -16.42 10.48
CA GLN A 36 11.11 -16.92 10.33
C GLN A 36 10.30 -16.59 11.58
N ILE A 37 9.06 -16.16 11.37
CA ILE A 37 8.13 -15.81 12.45
C ILE A 37 7.40 -17.05 12.94
N ASN A 38 7.48 -17.26 14.25
CA ASN A 38 6.71 -18.26 14.96
C ASN A 38 5.78 -17.56 15.97
N PHE A 39 4.48 -17.63 15.76
CA PHE A 39 3.49 -16.98 16.61
C PHE A 39 3.46 -17.54 18.04
N VAL A 40 3.83 -18.82 18.25
CA VAL A 40 3.94 -19.41 19.59
C VAL A 40 5.09 -18.76 20.35
N GLN A 41 6.28 -18.67 19.73
CA GLN A 41 7.44 -18.00 20.31
C GLN A 41 7.19 -16.51 20.56
N LEU A 42 6.41 -15.86 19.68
CA LEU A 42 6.07 -14.46 19.83
C LEU A 42 5.13 -14.25 21.04
N ARG A 43 4.16 -15.12 21.27
CA ARG A 43 3.32 -15.09 22.48
C ARG A 43 4.14 -15.40 23.73
N GLU A 44 5.06 -16.36 23.67
CA GLU A 44 5.94 -16.67 24.80
C GLU A 44 6.81 -15.48 25.21
N TYR A 45 7.30 -14.72 24.23
CA TYR A 45 8.05 -13.46 24.50
C TYR A 45 7.22 -12.43 25.27
N TYR A 46 5.91 -12.40 25.05
CA TYR A 46 4.97 -11.46 25.69
C TYR A 46 4.09 -12.11 26.76
N LYS A 47 4.45 -13.27 27.31
CA LYS A 47 3.60 -14.03 28.23
C LYS A 47 3.12 -13.25 29.47
N ASP A 48 3.89 -12.26 29.91
CA ASP A 48 3.55 -11.41 31.05
C ASP A 48 2.63 -10.22 30.66
N LYS A 49 2.16 -10.18 29.41
CA LYS A 49 1.33 -9.10 28.85
C LYS A 49 0.15 -9.69 28.06
N ASP A 50 -0.90 -10.07 28.74
CA ASP A 50 -2.07 -10.72 28.13
C ASP A 50 -2.61 -9.97 26.91
N TRP A 51 -2.73 -8.65 27.01
CA TRP A 51 -3.19 -7.81 25.92
C TRP A 51 -2.30 -7.89 24.65
N MET A 52 -1.02 -8.17 24.80
CA MET A 52 -0.13 -8.41 23.66
C MET A 52 -0.36 -9.79 23.05
N CYS A 53 -0.53 -10.79 23.90
CA CYS A 53 -0.86 -12.15 23.46
C CYS A 53 -2.17 -12.18 22.68
N ASP A 54 -3.18 -11.42 23.12
CA ASP A 54 -4.47 -11.28 22.44
C ASP A 54 -4.31 -10.63 21.05
N ARG A 55 -3.53 -9.55 20.96
CA ARG A 55 -3.26 -8.88 19.68
C ARG A 55 -2.51 -9.78 18.69
N ILE A 56 -1.55 -10.57 19.17
CA ILE A 56 -0.80 -11.52 18.37
C ILE A 56 -1.72 -12.65 17.89
N THR A 57 -2.58 -13.16 18.76
CA THR A 57 -3.57 -14.20 18.45
C THR A 57 -4.60 -13.68 17.44
N THR A 58 -5.08 -12.45 17.61
CA THR A 58 -5.97 -11.78 16.67
C THR A 58 -5.31 -11.65 15.29
N LEU A 59 -4.04 -11.21 15.23
CA LEU A 59 -3.31 -11.11 13.96
C LEU A 59 -3.17 -12.48 13.28
N GLU A 60 -2.78 -13.52 14.03
CA GLU A 60 -2.68 -14.88 13.51
C GLU A 60 -4.02 -15.39 12.95
N THR A 61 -5.12 -15.12 13.67
CA THR A 61 -6.48 -15.47 13.24
C THR A 61 -6.87 -14.71 11.97
N HIS A 62 -6.60 -13.41 11.91
CA HIS A 62 -6.85 -12.61 10.72
C HIS A 62 -6.07 -13.12 9.50
N LEU A 63 -4.80 -13.51 9.67
CA LEU A 63 -4.02 -14.11 8.58
C LEU A 63 -4.62 -15.44 8.09
N LYS A 64 -5.14 -16.27 8.99
CA LYS A 64 -5.86 -17.51 8.61
C LYS A 64 -7.13 -17.21 7.82
N ILE A 65 -7.93 -16.23 8.25
CA ILE A 65 -9.13 -15.79 7.54
C ILE A 65 -8.74 -15.27 6.14
N LEU A 66 -7.75 -14.40 6.04
CA LEU A 66 -7.28 -13.86 4.75
C LEU A 66 -6.91 -14.96 3.76
N GLY A 67 -6.31 -16.06 4.23
CA GLY A 67 -5.93 -17.20 3.39
C GLY A 67 -7.11 -17.94 2.77
N THR A 68 -8.33 -17.74 3.27
CA THR A 68 -9.55 -18.36 2.74
C THR A 68 -10.34 -17.46 1.79
N LEU A 69 -9.99 -16.18 1.69
CA LEU A 69 -10.73 -15.19 0.93
C LEU A 69 -10.18 -15.03 -0.49
N SER A 70 -11.04 -14.60 -1.42
CA SER A 70 -10.56 -14.08 -2.70
C SER A 70 -9.75 -12.80 -2.51
N PRO A 71 -8.84 -12.41 -3.43
CA PRO A 71 -8.03 -11.20 -3.28
C PRO A 71 -8.86 -9.95 -3.01
N PHE A 72 -9.98 -9.78 -3.70
CA PHE A 72 -10.89 -8.65 -3.50
C PHE A 72 -11.48 -8.63 -2.08
N ALA A 73 -12.00 -9.78 -1.61
CA ALA A 73 -12.56 -9.89 -0.26
C ALA A 73 -11.47 -9.75 0.82
N ALA A 74 -10.27 -10.28 0.58
CA ALA A 74 -9.14 -10.18 1.49
C ALA A 74 -8.68 -8.73 1.66
N ILE A 75 -8.58 -7.96 0.58
CA ILE A 75 -8.24 -6.54 0.65
C ILE A 75 -9.31 -5.77 1.42
N ASN A 76 -10.60 -6.04 1.17
CA ASN A 76 -11.68 -5.41 1.93
C ASN A 76 -11.64 -5.75 3.42
N PHE A 77 -11.30 -7.01 3.77
CA PHE A 77 -11.13 -7.42 5.15
C PHE A 77 -9.93 -6.71 5.81
N ILE A 78 -8.80 -6.57 5.12
CA ILE A 78 -7.66 -5.78 5.62
C ILE A 78 -8.09 -4.33 5.88
N ARG A 79 -8.79 -3.72 4.92
CA ARG A 79 -9.26 -2.32 5.01
C ARG A 79 -10.13 -2.08 6.24
N LYS A 80 -11.21 -2.85 6.36
CA LYS A 80 -12.28 -2.64 7.33
C LYS A 80 -12.19 -3.56 8.54
N GLY A 81 -12.05 -4.86 8.32
CA GLY A 81 -12.04 -5.86 9.39
C GLY A 81 -10.79 -5.81 10.27
N MET A 82 -9.65 -5.42 9.69
CA MET A 82 -8.39 -5.27 10.44
C MET A 82 -8.08 -3.81 10.83
N GLY A 83 -8.94 -2.83 10.47
CA GLY A 83 -8.78 -1.43 10.82
C GLY A 83 -7.67 -0.69 10.06
N PHE A 84 -7.32 -1.15 8.85
CA PHE A 84 -6.23 -0.55 8.09
C PHE A 84 -6.60 0.84 7.53
N GLU A 85 -7.85 1.09 7.17
CA GLU A 85 -8.32 2.42 6.75
C GLU A 85 -8.21 3.45 7.87
N GLU A 86 -8.55 3.08 9.11
CA GLU A 86 -8.42 3.96 10.26
C GLU A 86 -6.95 4.28 10.52
N TYR A 87 -6.09 3.25 10.49
CA TYR A 87 -4.65 3.46 10.57
C TYR A 87 -4.14 4.43 9.50
N LEU A 88 -4.62 4.36 8.25
CA LEU A 88 -4.20 5.28 7.20
C LEU A 88 -4.68 6.72 7.48
N ARG A 89 -5.85 6.92 8.06
CA ARG A 89 -6.34 8.25 8.48
C ARG A 89 -5.47 8.84 9.60
N GLU A 90 -5.16 8.05 10.62
CA GLU A 90 -4.25 8.44 11.70
C GLU A 90 -2.84 8.78 11.16
N TYR A 91 -2.32 7.94 10.26
CA TYR A 91 -1.04 8.16 9.61
C TYR A 91 -1.04 9.44 8.77
N ALA A 92 -2.10 9.71 8.00
CA ALA A 92 -2.24 10.92 7.21
C ALA A 92 -2.26 12.18 8.09
N GLN A 93 -2.99 12.13 9.20
CA GLN A 93 -3.02 13.21 10.20
C GLN A 93 -1.62 13.47 10.79
N TYR A 94 -0.93 12.41 11.20
CA TYR A 94 0.45 12.53 11.72
C TYR A 94 1.41 13.13 10.68
N ARG A 95 1.29 12.72 9.42
CA ARG A 95 2.15 13.18 8.32
C ARG A 95 1.70 14.52 7.71
N LYS A 96 0.55 15.07 8.14
CA LYS A 96 -0.07 16.30 7.61
C LYS A 96 -0.33 16.21 6.09
N ILE A 97 -0.75 15.05 5.62
CA ILE A 97 -1.19 14.79 4.24
C ILE A 97 -2.70 14.53 4.22
N LYS A 98 -3.30 14.64 3.05
CA LYS A 98 -4.74 14.40 2.89
C LYS A 98 -5.01 12.88 2.95
N PRO A 99 -5.88 12.41 3.84
CA PRO A 99 -6.21 10.98 3.94
C PRO A 99 -6.86 10.45 2.65
N GLU A 100 -7.58 11.30 1.90
CA GLU A 100 -8.24 10.94 0.65
C GLU A 100 -7.23 10.39 -0.38
N GLU A 101 -6.03 10.94 -0.49
CA GLU A 101 -4.99 10.49 -1.43
C GLU A 101 -4.54 9.05 -1.14
N LEU A 102 -4.44 8.69 0.14
CA LEU A 102 -4.10 7.33 0.55
C LEU A 102 -5.26 6.36 0.32
N LEU A 103 -6.49 6.81 0.63
CA LEU A 103 -7.68 6.00 0.46
C LEU A 103 -7.99 5.75 -1.01
N GLU A 104 -7.84 6.74 -1.90
CA GLU A 104 -7.96 6.58 -3.35
C GLU A 104 -6.95 5.55 -3.88
N THR A 105 -5.71 5.58 -3.39
CA THR A 105 -4.70 4.58 -3.76
C THR A 105 -5.15 3.18 -3.32
N LEU A 106 -5.70 3.07 -2.11
CA LEU A 106 -6.21 1.81 -1.59
C LEU A 106 -7.44 1.31 -2.38
N ASP A 107 -8.32 2.24 -2.84
CA ASP A 107 -9.45 1.92 -3.71
C ASP A 107 -8.97 1.34 -5.05
N ARG A 108 -7.97 1.95 -5.67
CA ARG A 108 -7.38 1.44 -6.93
C ARG A 108 -6.78 0.05 -6.76
N ILE A 109 -6.08 -0.20 -5.64
CA ILE A 109 -5.55 -1.53 -5.31
C ILE A 109 -6.70 -2.53 -5.14
N HIS A 110 -7.76 -2.16 -4.44
CA HIS A 110 -8.93 -3.00 -4.21
C HIS A 110 -9.64 -3.35 -5.52
N GLU A 111 -9.93 -2.35 -6.36
CA GLU A 111 -10.55 -2.57 -7.67
C GLU A 111 -9.68 -3.42 -8.61
N SER A 112 -8.36 -3.31 -8.54
CA SER A 112 -7.45 -4.15 -9.35
C SER A 112 -7.57 -5.64 -9.05
N ALA A 113 -8.05 -6.00 -7.87
CA ALA A 113 -8.25 -7.38 -7.44
C ALA A 113 -9.63 -7.94 -7.83
N LYS A 114 -10.51 -7.11 -8.41
CA LYS A 114 -11.88 -7.49 -8.79
C LYS A 114 -11.87 -8.58 -9.87
N GLY A 115 -12.64 -9.61 -9.64
CA GLY A 115 -12.71 -10.76 -10.55
C GLY A 115 -11.53 -11.75 -10.47
N MET A 116 -10.51 -11.46 -9.67
CA MET A 116 -9.38 -12.37 -9.45
C MET A 116 -9.79 -13.52 -8.52
N LYS A 117 -9.52 -14.75 -8.96
CA LYS A 117 -9.91 -15.96 -8.22
C LYS A 117 -8.90 -16.38 -7.16
N SER A 118 -7.64 -16.01 -7.33
CA SER A 118 -6.57 -16.37 -6.40
C SER A 118 -5.54 -15.26 -6.24
N LEU A 119 -4.81 -15.29 -5.12
CA LEU A 119 -3.71 -14.36 -4.87
C LEU A 119 -2.62 -14.47 -5.95
N ALA A 120 -2.28 -15.69 -6.37
CA ALA A 120 -1.29 -15.92 -7.42
C ALA A 120 -1.70 -15.26 -8.75
N GLN A 121 -2.97 -15.34 -9.12
CA GLN A 121 -3.50 -14.67 -10.32
C GLN A 121 -3.37 -13.15 -10.20
N TRP A 122 -3.72 -12.58 -9.05
CA TRP A 122 -3.63 -11.14 -8.84
C TRP A 122 -2.18 -10.66 -8.78
N GLN A 123 -1.28 -11.40 -8.13
CA GLN A 123 0.16 -11.09 -8.12
C GLN A 123 0.74 -11.12 -9.55
N ALA A 124 0.41 -12.13 -10.35
CA ALA A 124 0.84 -12.21 -11.75
C ALA A 124 0.35 -11.00 -12.55
N TYR A 125 -0.92 -10.59 -12.34
CA TYR A 125 -1.47 -9.38 -12.97
C TYR A 125 -0.68 -8.12 -12.57
N ILE A 126 -0.34 -7.92 -11.30
CA ILE A 126 0.43 -6.76 -10.84
C ILE A 126 1.82 -6.74 -11.48
N VAL A 127 2.50 -7.88 -11.51
CA VAL A 127 3.83 -8.00 -12.13
C VAL A 127 3.76 -7.66 -13.62
N GLU A 128 2.82 -8.22 -14.34
CA GLU A 128 2.62 -7.96 -15.78
C GLU A 128 2.28 -6.49 -16.04
N TYR A 129 1.36 -5.91 -15.25
CA TYR A 129 0.99 -4.51 -15.34
C TYR A 129 2.20 -3.59 -15.12
N THR A 130 2.99 -3.86 -14.09
CA THR A 130 4.22 -3.09 -13.78
C THR A 130 5.24 -3.19 -14.92
N LYS A 131 5.41 -4.39 -15.47
CA LYS A 131 6.29 -4.62 -16.62
C LYS A 131 5.85 -3.80 -17.83
N ARG A 132 4.56 -3.83 -18.18
CA ARG A 132 4.00 -3.05 -19.29
C ARG A 132 4.20 -1.54 -19.11
N LEU A 133 3.99 -1.02 -17.90
CA LEU A 133 4.24 0.40 -17.62
C LEU A 133 5.71 0.77 -17.83
N ASN A 134 6.65 -0.05 -17.36
CA ASN A 134 8.07 0.19 -17.55
C ASN A 134 8.51 0.10 -19.01
N GLU A 135 7.94 -0.83 -19.79
CA GLU A 135 8.20 -0.94 -21.24
C GLU A 135 7.62 0.24 -22.02
N GLN A 136 6.43 0.71 -21.65
CA GLN A 136 5.83 1.91 -22.23
C GLN A 136 6.67 3.16 -21.93
N ALA A 137 7.13 3.33 -20.70
CA ALA A 137 7.99 4.44 -20.32
C ALA A 137 9.30 4.46 -21.12
N LYS A 138 9.92 3.29 -21.36
CA LYS A 138 11.12 3.19 -22.20
C LYS A 138 10.84 3.51 -23.67
N LYS A 139 9.75 3.00 -24.24
CA LYS A 139 9.37 3.25 -25.64
C LYS A 139 9.01 4.71 -25.90
N GLN A 140 8.52 5.45 -24.91
CA GLN A 140 8.21 6.88 -25.04
C GLN A 140 9.47 7.76 -25.14
N GLN A 141 10.60 7.32 -24.58
CA GLN A 141 11.87 8.06 -24.71
C GLN A 141 12.41 8.08 -26.15
N ASP A 142 12.03 7.11 -26.97
CA ASP A 142 12.52 6.99 -28.37
C ASP A 142 11.59 7.64 -29.42
N LYS A 143 10.37 8.07 -29.04
CA LYS A 143 9.41 8.69 -29.96
C LYS A 143 9.53 10.21 -29.93
N LYS A 144 10.04 10.78 -31.05
CA LYS A 144 10.11 12.24 -31.26
C LYS A 144 8.78 12.88 -31.68
N GLU A 145 7.75 12.08 -32.02
CA GLU A 145 6.45 12.56 -32.46
C GLU A 145 5.35 12.12 -31.50
N GLY A 146 4.48 13.04 -31.09
CA GLY A 146 3.35 12.78 -30.20
C GLY A 146 3.11 13.88 -29.19
N VAL A 147 2.07 13.70 -28.36
CA VAL A 147 1.77 14.60 -27.22
C VAL A 147 2.62 14.17 -26.03
N THR A 148 3.40 15.11 -25.49
CA THR A 148 4.18 14.89 -24.28
C THR A 148 3.32 15.20 -23.05
N ILE A 149 3.12 14.21 -22.18
CA ILE A 149 2.49 14.40 -20.87
C ILE A 149 3.60 14.45 -19.82
N SER A 150 3.63 15.55 -19.05
CA SER A 150 4.70 15.76 -18.07
C SER A 150 4.22 16.57 -16.88
N THR A 151 4.99 16.61 -15.81
CA THR A 151 4.75 17.51 -14.68
C THR A 151 5.34 18.88 -14.95
N LEU A 152 4.80 19.94 -14.32
CA LEU A 152 5.33 21.30 -14.43
C LEU A 152 6.81 21.40 -14.03
N HIS A 153 7.23 20.59 -13.04
CA HIS A 153 8.62 20.56 -12.62
C HIS A 153 9.55 19.92 -13.63
N ALA A 154 9.10 18.86 -14.32
CA ALA A 154 9.91 18.14 -15.30
C ALA A 154 10.08 18.92 -16.60
N VAL A 155 9.19 19.85 -16.93
CA VAL A 155 9.27 20.70 -18.13
C VAL A 155 9.88 22.08 -17.86
N LYS A 156 10.35 22.34 -16.64
CA LYS A 156 11.01 23.60 -16.32
C LYS A 156 12.23 23.83 -17.22
N GLY A 157 12.20 24.93 -18.00
CA GLY A 157 13.26 25.27 -18.94
C GLY A 157 13.13 24.62 -20.32
N LEU A 158 12.02 23.90 -20.58
CA LEU A 158 11.68 23.39 -21.91
C LEU A 158 10.67 24.34 -22.58
N GLU A 159 10.70 24.38 -23.91
CA GLU A 159 9.80 25.19 -24.73
C GLU A 159 8.94 24.27 -25.62
N TYR A 160 7.66 24.61 -25.77
CA TYR A 160 6.69 23.87 -26.58
C TYR A 160 5.81 24.85 -27.36
N ASP A 161 5.47 24.50 -28.59
CA ASP A 161 4.58 25.32 -29.43
C ASP A 161 3.16 25.44 -28.86
N ILE A 162 2.67 24.35 -28.25
CA ILE A 162 1.33 24.29 -27.66
C ILE A 162 1.42 23.58 -26.30
N VAL A 163 0.84 24.19 -25.27
CA VAL A 163 0.80 23.66 -23.91
C VAL A 163 -0.64 23.60 -23.42
N TYR A 164 -1.07 22.43 -22.96
CA TYR A 164 -2.34 22.23 -22.24
C TYR A 164 -2.08 21.94 -20.77
N ILE A 165 -2.57 22.78 -19.88
CA ILE A 165 -2.47 22.56 -18.45
C ILE A 165 -3.77 21.92 -17.98
N LEU A 166 -3.69 20.69 -17.48
CA LEU A 166 -4.84 19.93 -16.99
C LEU A 166 -5.04 20.15 -15.50
N ASN A 167 -6.29 19.96 -15.03
CA ASN A 167 -6.65 20.04 -13.61
C ASN A 167 -6.33 21.40 -12.96
N VAL A 168 -6.52 22.48 -13.69
CA VAL A 168 -6.41 23.85 -13.17
C VAL A 168 -7.61 24.12 -12.29
N ASN A 169 -7.56 23.64 -11.04
CA ASN A 169 -8.61 23.83 -10.04
C ASN A 169 -8.05 24.65 -8.88
N GLU A 170 -8.92 25.42 -8.24
CA GLU A 170 -8.57 26.21 -7.06
C GLU A 170 -7.91 25.32 -5.97
N GLY A 171 -6.74 25.75 -5.48
CA GLY A 171 -5.94 25.01 -4.50
C GLY A 171 -4.99 23.97 -5.10
N SER A 172 -5.10 23.68 -6.42
CA SER A 172 -4.14 22.83 -7.16
C SER A 172 -3.20 23.72 -7.99
N ILE A 173 -3.74 24.57 -8.86
CA ILE A 173 -3.01 25.57 -9.63
C ILE A 173 -3.86 26.86 -9.65
N PRO A 174 -3.40 27.97 -8.99
CA PRO A 174 -2.19 28.06 -8.16
C PRO A 174 -2.30 27.30 -6.83
N TYR A 175 -1.16 26.80 -6.33
CA TYR A 175 -1.10 26.13 -5.03
C TYR A 175 -1.44 27.14 -3.91
N ARG A 176 -2.30 26.76 -2.97
CA ARG A 176 -2.81 27.67 -1.91
C ARG A 176 -1.75 28.50 -1.20
N LYS A 177 -0.56 27.93 -0.93
CA LYS A 177 0.53 28.69 -0.29
C LYS A 177 1.16 29.75 -1.21
N ALA A 178 1.04 29.62 -2.52
CA ALA A 178 1.56 30.61 -3.47
C ALA A 178 0.63 31.82 -3.64
N VAL A 179 -0.63 31.71 -3.21
CA VAL A 179 -1.63 32.81 -3.27
C VAL A 179 -1.59 33.64 -1.99
N LEU A 180 -1.02 33.11 -0.91
CA LEU A 180 -0.96 33.74 0.41
C LEU A 180 0.43 34.36 0.72
N ALA A 181 1.35 34.31 -0.24
CA ALA A 181 2.68 34.94 -0.19
C ALA A 181 2.72 36.22 -1.01
#